data_bef5519a66f59f707595ae7418363fce
#
_entry.id   bef5519a66f59f707595ae7418363fce
#
_cell.length_a   1.000
_cell.length_b   1.000
_cell.length_c   1.000
_cell.angle_alpha   90.00
_cell.angle_beta   90.00
_cell.angle_gamma   90.00
#
_symmetry.space_group_name_H-M   'P 1'
#
loop_
_entity.id
_entity.type
_entity.pdbx_description
1 polymer ?
#
loop_
_entity_poly.entity_id
_entity_poly.type
_entity_poly.pdbx_seq_one_letter_code
_entity_poly.pdbx_strand_id
1 'polypeptide(L)'
;MSRPALNTFISSITLGALALAVPPAQAAEPSAKDIMEKVTVTRKLDGSEAVVKMTVTDDKKQSRERDITMATKLYDGGKTEKRIYRFLSPADVQGTSVLVFDYETKSDDVWIYLPALRKTRRIVSSQKSQSFMGSEFSYGDLNIPAIDDFDYAMSKQEPFGGETCYVIDVTPKSKDVAESEGYSKKTYWVSKDKFTVMRGLFYDKDGKLLKELVTGNIKLLDAKNKRYRPMHMEMINKQNGRRSVFDSSKVTFAPSTKDEYFTTAYLERS
;
A
#
# COMPACT_ATOMS: atom_id res chain seq x y z
N MET A 1 -41.97 86.82 -37.74
CA MET A 1 -41.67 85.64 -38.58
C MET A 1 -40.65 84.77 -37.81
N SER A 2 -41.14 83.81 -37.03
CA SER A 2 -40.35 82.99 -36.11
C SER A 2 -40.31 81.58 -36.65
N ARG A 3 -39.12 81.03 -36.87
CA ARG A 3 -38.92 79.63 -37.23
C ARG A 3 -38.80 78.76 -35.96
N PRO A 4 -39.44 77.58 -35.87
CA PRO A 4 -39.25 76.67 -34.74
C PRO A 4 -38.01 75.81 -34.91
N ALA A 5 -37.29 75.57 -33.80
CA ALA A 5 -36.15 74.74 -33.67
C ALA A 5 -36.58 73.24 -33.59
N LEU A 6 -35.93 72.40 -34.36
CA LEU A 6 -36.15 70.97 -34.41
C LEU A 6 -35.21 70.29 -33.37
N ASN A 7 -35.77 69.76 -32.29
CA ASN A 7 -35.04 68.99 -31.28
C ASN A 7 -34.89 67.50 -31.76
N THR A 8 -33.67 67.10 -32.02
CA THR A 8 -33.29 65.69 -32.34
C THR A 8 -33.01 64.96 -31.05
N PHE A 9 -33.85 64.04 -30.64
CA PHE A 9 -33.59 63.09 -29.55
C PHE A 9 -32.66 61.96 -30.04
N ILE A 10 -31.46 61.90 -29.51
CA ILE A 10 -30.56 60.78 -29.71
C ILE A 10 -30.82 59.75 -28.59
N SER A 11 -31.43 58.64 -28.94
CA SER A 11 -31.70 57.48 -28.04
C SER A 11 -30.45 56.63 -27.96
N SER A 12 -29.73 56.66 -26.84
CA SER A 12 -28.56 55.78 -26.58
C SER A 12 -29.04 54.40 -26.15
N ILE A 13 -28.88 53.44 -27.01
CA ILE A 13 -29.11 52.01 -26.69
C ILE A 13 -27.85 51.48 -25.98
N THR A 14 -27.95 51.26 -24.67
CA THR A 14 -26.90 50.58 -23.86
C THR A 14 -27.06 49.08 -24.04
N LEU A 15 -26.15 48.47 -24.80
CA LEU A 15 -26.07 47.03 -24.97
C LEU A 15 -25.42 46.40 -23.71
N GLY A 16 -26.24 45.86 -22.82
CA GLY A 16 -25.77 45.14 -21.61
C GLY A 16 -25.18 43.78 -22.01
N ALA A 17 -23.87 43.66 -21.90
CA ALA A 17 -23.21 42.37 -22.07
C ALA A 17 -23.52 41.47 -20.87
N LEU A 18 -24.37 40.45 -21.07
CA LEU A 18 -24.66 39.40 -20.09
C LEU A 18 -23.47 38.45 -20.07
N ALA A 19 -22.55 38.63 -19.10
CA ALA A 19 -21.45 37.69 -18.88
C ALA A 19 -22.03 36.37 -18.31
N LEU A 20 -22.14 35.33 -19.15
CA LEU A 20 -22.42 33.98 -18.72
C LEU A 20 -21.25 33.49 -17.88
N ALA A 21 -21.40 33.46 -16.54
CA ALA A 21 -20.46 32.81 -15.64
C ALA A 21 -20.48 31.28 -15.91
N VAL A 22 -19.46 30.79 -16.59
CA VAL A 22 -19.24 29.33 -16.72
C VAL A 22 -18.86 28.84 -15.34
N PRO A 23 -19.63 27.91 -14.73
CA PRO A 23 -19.24 27.32 -13.46
C PRO A 23 -17.88 26.62 -13.61
N PRO A 24 -16.97 26.70 -12.61
CA PRO A 24 -15.71 25.99 -12.69
C PRO A 24 -15.99 24.50 -12.89
N ALA A 25 -15.38 23.91 -13.91
CA ALA A 25 -15.45 22.48 -14.17
C ALA A 25 -14.93 21.76 -12.92
N GLN A 26 -15.83 21.13 -12.18
CA GLN A 26 -15.49 20.33 -11.01
C GLN A 26 -14.70 19.13 -11.53
N ALA A 27 -13.41 19.02 -11.18
CA ALA A 27 -12.61 17.89 -11.58
C ALA A 27 -13.32 16.61 -11.12
N ALA A 28 -13.59 15.70 -12.05
CA ALA A 28 -14.23 14.43 -11.73
C ALA A 28 -13.44 13.71 -10.64
N GLU A 29 -14.12 13.16 -9.64
CA GLU A 29 -13.47 12.37 -8.61
C GLU A 29 -12.77 11.15 -9.28
N PRO A 30 -11.54 10.78 -8.81
CA PRO A 30 -10.81 9.65 -9.38
C PRO A 30 -11.60 8.35 -9.19
N SER A 31 -11.52 7.44 -10.12
CA SER A 31 -12.12 6.10 -9.98
C SER A 31 -11.45 5.31 -8.86
N ALA A 32 -12.11 4.29 -8.33
CA ALA A 32 -11.54 3.41 -7.31
C ALA A 32 -10.22 2.75 -7.79
N LYS A 33 -10.15 2.39 -9.08
CA LYS A 33 -8.94 1.84 -9.69
C LYS A 33 -7.80 2.87 -9.70
N ASP A 34 -8.07 4.12 -10.14
CA ASP A 34 -7.06 5.20 -10.15
C ASP A 34 -6.51 5.50 -8.76
N ILE A 35 -7.37 5.42 -7.72
CA ILE A 35 -6.96 5.60 -6.33
C ILE A 35 -6.00 4.48 -5.92
N MET A 36 -6.32 3.22 -6.23
CA MET A 36 -5.48 2.09 -5.87
C MET A 36 -4.15 2.06 -6.65
N GLU A 37 -4.15 2.51 -7.91
CA GLU A 37 -2.91 2.76 -8.67
C GLU A 37 -2.03 3.80 -7.97
N LYS A 38 -2.61 4.91 -7.49
CA LYS A 38 -1.87 5.91 -6.71
C LYS A 38 -1.35 5.34 -5.39
N VAL A 39 -2.11 4.48 -4.70
CA VAL A 39 -1.63 3.77 -3.49
C VAL A 39 -0.38 2.96 -3.82
N THR A 40 -0.40 2.21 -4.91
CA THR A 40 0.74 1.41 -5.38
C THR A 40 1.96 2.29 -5.65
N VAL A 41 1.76 3.40 -6.36
CA VAL A 41 2.83 4.36 -6.70
C VAL A 41 3.38 5.04 -5.44
N THR A 42 2.52 5.51 -4.53
CA THR A 42 2.93 6.21 -3.29
C THR A 42 3.74 5.30 -2.37
N ARG A 43 3.47 4.01 -2.38
CA ARG A 43 4.15 3.01 -1.58
C ARG A 43 5.58 2.72 -2.05
N LYS A 44 5.91 2.92 -3.33
CA LYS A 44 7.24 2.65 -3.91
C LYS A 44 8.23 3.73 -3.51
N LEU A 45 9.44 3.35 -3.10
CA LEU A 45 10.59 4.23 -2.84
C LEU A 45 11.77 3.80 -3.70
N ASP A 46 12.52 4.77 -4.24
CA ASP A 46 13.70 4.49 -5.07
C ASP A 46 14.75 3.65 -4.33
N GLY A 47 14.77 3.74 -3.02
CA GLY A 47 15.52 2.89 -2.12
C GLY A 47 15.22 3.26 -0.68
N SER A 48 15.21 2.27 0.22
CA SER A 48 15.08 2.52 1.66
C SER A 48 15.73 1.42 2.48
N GLU A 49 16.16 1.79 3.67
CA GLU A 49 16.64 0.88 4.70
C GLU A 49 15.90 1.14 6.00
N ALA A 50 15.61 0.11 6.75
CA ALA A 50 14.86 0.21 8.01
C ALA A 50 15.26 -0.87 9.00
N VAL A 51 15.06 -0.56 10.28
CA VAL A 51 14.98 -1.55 11.35
C VAL A 51 13.51 -1.72 11.70
N VAL A 52 13.05 -2.95 11.74
CA VAL A 52 11.66 -3.31 12.00
C VAL A 52 11.61 -4.24 13.20
N LYS A 53 10.78 -3.91 14.18
CA LYS A 53 10.40 -4.82 15.25
C LYS A 53 9.09 -5.49 14.87
N MET A 54 9.08 -6.81 14.79
CA MET A 54 7.88 -7.61 14.57
C MET A 54 7.47 -8.26 15.89
N THR A 55 6.28 -7.95 16.39
CA THR A 55 5.69 -8.59 17.57
C THR A 55 4.56 -9.49 17.12
N VAL A 56 4.61 -10.76 17.49
CA VAL A 56 3.54 -11.75 17.23
C VAL A 56 2.93 -12.16 18.54
N THR A 57 1.65 -11.94 18.70
CA THR A 57 0.87 -12.30 19.90
C THR A 57 -0.12 -13.41 19.54
N ASP A 58 -0.07 -14.52 20.26
CA ASP A 58 -0.96 -15.67 20.05
C ASP A 58 -2.34 -15.48 20.70
N ASP A 59 -3.21 -16.48 20.57
CA ASP A 59 -4.55 -16.50 21.17
C ASP A 59 -4.54 -16.53 22.70
N LYS A 60 -3.43 -17.00 23.32
CA LYS A 60 -3.19 -16.99 24.77
C LYS A 60 -2.55 -15.69 25.27
N LYS A 61 -2.42 -14.67 24.41
CA LYS A 61 -1.77 -13.38 24.70
C LYS A 61 -0.27 -13.48 25.00
N GLN A 62 0.38 -14.56 24.61
CA GLN A 62 1.84 -14.66 24.67
C GLN A 62 2.45 -13.97 23.47
N SER A 63 3.43 -13.10 23.70
CA SER A 63 4.07 -12.31 22.66
C SER A 63 5.51 -12.77 22.42
N ARG A 64 5.92 -12.75 21.15
CA ARG A 64 7.30 -12.99 20.71
C ARG A 64 7.72 -11.82 19.85
N GLU A 65 8.88 -11.27 20.15
CA GLU A 65 9.47 -10.16 19.39
C GLU A 65 10.58 -10.67 18.47
N ARG A 66 10.75 -10.02 17.32
CA ARG A 66 11.82 -10.25 16.35
C ARG A 66 12.33 -8.94 15.84
N ASP A 67 13.65 -8.78 15.86
CA ASP A 67 14.28 -7.63 15.22
C ASP A 67 14.70 -8.02 13.80
N ILE A 68 14.38 -7.14 12.86
CA ILE A 68 14.54 -7.38 11.43
C ILE A 68 15.19 -6.15 10.81
N THR A 69 16.21 -6.34 9.97
CA THR A 69 16.61 -5.30 9.02
C THR A 69 15.86 -5.53 7.70
N MET A 70 15.48 -4.42 7.06
CA MET A 70 14.83 -4.40 5.77
C MET A 70 15.56 -3.44 4.84
N ALA A 71 15.76 -3.84 3.59
CA ALA A 71 16.17 -2.94 2.53
C ALA A 71 15.25 -3.12 1.32
N THR A 72 14.98 -2.02 0.61
CA THR A 72 14.18 -2.01 -0.62
C THR A 72 14.86 -1.17 -1.68
N LYS A 73 14.66 -1.52 -2.97
CA LYS A 73 15.11 -0.70 -4.10
C LYS A 73 14.24 -0.96 -5.32
N LEU A 74 14.00 0.10 -6.11
CA LEU A 74 13.29 0.02 -7.37
C LEU A 74 14.25 -0.25 -8.54
N TYR A 75 13.75 -1.01 -9.51
CA TYR A 75 14.42 -1.36 -10.76
C TYR A 75 13.45 -1.16 -11.93
N ASP A 76 13.98 -1.19 -13.13
CA ASP A 76 13.21 -1.17 -14.38
C ASP A 76 12.25 0.03 -14.47
N GLY A 77 12.70 1.22 -14.02
CA GLY A 77 11.87 2.42 -14.02
C GLY A 77 10.70 2.35 -13.01
N GLY A 78 10.85 1.57 -11.93
CA GLY A 78 9.83 1.40 -10.88
C GLY A 78 8.85 0.24 -11.13
N LYS A 79 9.06 -0.57 -12.18
CA LYS A 79 8.23 -1.75 -12.49
C LYS A 79 8.58 -2.97 -11.64
N THR A 80 9.76 -2.99 -11.04
CA THR A 80 10.21 -4.04 -10.13
C THR A 80 10.66 -3.43 -8.81
N GLU A 81 10.10 -3.86 -7.70
CA GLU A 81 10.64 -3.57 -6.36
C GLU A 81 11.33 -4.82 -5.82
N LYS A 82 12.60 -4.70 -5.43
CA LYS A 82 13.29 -5.76 -4.69
C LYS A 82 13.35 -5.41 -3.23
N ARG A 83 13.10 -6.40 -2.38
CA ARG A 83 13.12 -6.27 -0.92
C ARG A 83 13.85 -7.43 -0.29
N ILE A 84 14.63 -7.14 0.75
CA ILE A 84 15.23 -8.14 1.59
C ILE A 84 14.87 -7.88 3.05
N TYR A 85 14.51 -8.94 3.76
CA TYR A 85 14.31 -8.96 5.20
C TYR A 85 15.35 -9.90 5.81
N ARG A 86 16.01 -9.47 6.88
CA ARG A 86 16.94 -10.32 7.62
C ARG A 86 16.62 -10.26 9.10
N PHE A 87 16.36 -11.41 9.68
CA PHE A 87 16.05 -11.56 11.09
C PHE A 87 17.34 -11.55 11.90
N LEU A 88 17.43 -10.62 12.86
CA LEU A 88 18.59 -10.42 13.74
C LEU A 88 18.42 -11.15 15.07
N SER A 89 17.19 -11.25 15.56
CA SER A 89 16.85 -11.89 16.83
C SER A 89 15.40 -12.41 16.80
N PRO A 90 15.03 -13.33 17.69
CA PRO A 90 15.85 -14.10 18.64
C PRO A 90 16.65 -15.21 17.93
N ALA A 91 17.43 -15.96 18.69
CA ALA A 91 18.37 -16.97 18.17
C ALA A 91 17.74 -18.05 17.28
N ASP A 92 16.48 -18.42 17.53
CA ASP A 92 15.75 -19.45 16.77
C ASP A 92 15.45 -19.02 15.31
N VAL A 93 15.42 -17.71 15.02
CA VAL A 93 15.19 -17.16 13.67
C VAL A 93 16.38 -16.36 13.15
N GLN A 94 17.40 -16.14 13.96
CA GLN A 94 18.56 -15.33 13.59
C GLN A 94 19.21 -15.84 12.29
N GLY A 95 19.52 -14.89 11.37
CA GLY A 95 20.09 -15.18 10.06
C GLY A 95 19.07 -15.67 9.03
N THR A 96 17.83 -16.00 9.42
CA THR A 96 16.75 -16.23 8.45
C THR A 96 16.61 -14.97 7.59
N SER A 97 16.52 -15.15 6.28
CA SER A 97 16.41 -14.04 5.35
C SER A 97 15.35 -14.33 4.29
N VAL A 98 14.61 -13.30 3.89
CA VAL A 98 13.58 -13.39 2.83
C VAL A 98 13.91 -12.36 1.77
N LEU A 99 14.01 -12.81 0.52
CA LEU A 99 14.24 -11.95 -0.64
C LEU A 99 12.97 -11.99 -1.51
N VAL A 100 12.49 -10.82 -1.87
CA VAL A 100 11.29 -10.64 -2.70
C VAL A 100 11.66 -9.82 -3.93
N PHE A 101 11.27 -10.30 -5.10
CA PHE A 101 11.20 -9.51 -6.34
C PHE A 101 9.73 -9.37 -6.68
N ASP A 102 9.23 -8.18 -6.47
CA ASP A 102 7.83 -7.79 -6.67
C ASP A 102 7.71 -7.12 -8.04
N TYR A 103 7.00 -7.76 -8.96
CA TYR A 103 6.87 -7.34 -10.34
C TYR A 103 5.48 -6.78 -10.61
N GLU A 104 5.42 -5.71 -11.39
CA GLU A 104 4.16 -5.08 -11.79
C GLU A 104 3.33 -5.97 -12.74
N THR A 105 3.98 -6.75 -13.61
CA THR A 105 3.32 -7.42 -14.76
C THR A 105 3.39 -8.94 -14.75
N LYS A 106 4.01 -9.55 -13.76
CA LYS A 106 4.13 -11.01 -13.62
C LYS A 106 4.13 -11.42 -12.17
N SER A 107 4.03 -12.73 -11.91
CA SER A 107 4.13 -13.28 -10.55
C SER A 107 5.46 -12.97 -9.90
N ASP A 108 5.42 -12.65 -8.59
CA ASP A 108 6.59 -12.34 -7.79
C ASP A 108 7.48 -13.56 -7.60
N ASP A 109 8.77 -13.29 -7.41
CA ASP A 109 9.72 -14.26 -6.95
C ASP A 109 10.03 -14.02 -5.47
N VAL A 110 9.87 -15.06 -4.66
CA VAL A 110 10.14 -15.00 -3.21
C VAL A 110 11.05 -16.18 -2.84
N TRP A 111 12.16 -15.86 -2.16
CA TRP A 111 13.07 -16.86 -1.62
C TRP A 111 13.21 -16.66 -0.12
N ILE A 112 13.30 -17.77 0.59
CA ILE A 112 13.63 -17.82 2.02
C ILE A 112 14.88 -18.64 2.23
N TYR A 113 15.86 -18.09 2.95
CA TYR A 113 17.01 -18.81 3.47
C TYR A 113 16.77 -19.19 4.92
N LEU A 114 17.00 -20.44 5.24
CA LEU A 114 16.86 -21.00 6.59
C LEU A 114 18.25 -21.49 7.08
N PRO A 115 18.91 -20.73 7.95
CA PRO A 115 20.29 -21.04 8.40
C PRO A 115 20.41 -22.42 9.03
N ALA A 116 19.43 -22.84 9.85
CA ALA A 116 19.41 -24.15 10.48
C ALA A 116 19.45 -25.32 9.48
N LEU A 117 18.94 -25.10 8.27
CA LEU A 117 18.94 -26.08 7.19
C LEU A 117 20.03 -25.82 6.15
N ARG A 118 20.70 -24.67 6.21
CA ARG A 118 21.64 -24.14 5.20
C ARG A 118 21.05 -24.25 3.79
N LYS A 119 19.77 -23.91 3.66
CA LYS A 119 19.03 -24.03 2.39
C LYS A 119 18.25 -22.79 2.06
N THR A 120 18.35 -22.39 0.81
CA THR A 120 17.43 -21.44 0.16
C THR A 120 16.33 -22.22 -0.55
N ARG A 121 15.09 -21.80 -0.36
CA ARG A 121 13.94 -22.33 -1.11
C ARG A 121 13.09 -21.20 -1.65
N ARG A 122 12.44 -21.46 -2.78
CA ARG A 122 11.48 -20.56 -3.38
C ARG A 122 10.10 -20.78 -2.76
N ILE A 123 9.39 -19.69 -2.47
CA ILE A 123 7.97 -19.67 -2.11
C ILE A 123 7.20 -19.52 -3.43
N VAL A 124 6.38 -20.50 -3.77
CA VAL A 124 5.58 -20.50 -5.00
C VAL A 124 4.27 -19.73 -4.80
N SER A 125 3.63 -19.29 -5.89
CA SER A 125 2.42 -18.45 -5.85
C SER A 125 1.28 -19.03 -5.00
N SER A 126 1.09 -20.36 -5.01
CA SER A 126 0.11 -21.04 -4.15
C SER A 126 0.42 -20.95 -2.64
N GLN A 127 1.60 -20.48 -2.27
CA GLN A 127 2.03 -20.29 -0.89
C GLN A 127 1.98 -18.81 -0.44
N LYS A 128 1.57 -17.88 -1.33
CA LYS A 128 1.48 -16.45 -0.98
C LYS A 128 0.53 -16.17 0.18
N SER A 129 -0.54 -16.94 0.31
CA SER A 129 -1.49 -16.84 1.42
C SER A 129 -0.97 -17.40 2.74
N GLN A 130 0.19 -18.08 2.74
CA GLN A 130 0.79 -18.60 3.98
C GLN A 130 1.32 -17.46 4.85
N SER A 131 1.31 -17.71 6.15
CA SER A 131 1.80 -16.78 7.17
C SER A 131 3.27 -16.41 6.93
N PHE A 132 3.58 -15.12 6.89
CA PHE A 132 4.94 -14.60 6.90
C PHE A 132 5.57 -14.83 8.28
N MET A 133 6.46 -15.80 8.34
CA MET A 133 7.24 -16.12 9.56
C MET A 133 6.37 -16.31 10.82
N GLY A 134 5.16 -16.88 10.69
CA GLY A 134 4.26 -17.13 11.79
C GLY A 134 3.47 -15.92 12.29
N SER A 135 3.54 -14.79 11.58
CA SER A 135 2.73 -13.60 11.84
C SER A 135 1.33 -13.72 11.23
N GLU A 136 0.44 -12.79 11.54
CA GLU A 136 -0.88 -12.68 10.89
C GLU A 136 -0.81 -12.04 9.49
N PHE A 137 0.33 -11.48 9.10
CA PHE A 137 0.58 -11.11 7.71
C PHE A 137 0.91 -12.34 6.88
N SER A 138 0.38 -12.42 5.68
CA SER A 138 0.81 -13.40 4.68
C SER A 138 1.99 -12.86 3.85
N TYR A 139 2.66 -13.74 3.08
CA TYR A 139 3.64 -13.28 2.10
C TYR A 139 2.99 -12.33 1.07
N GLY A 140 1.73 -12.59 0.67
CA GLY A 140 0.98 -11.72 -0.24
C GLY A 140 0.63 -10.37 0.35
N ASP A 141 0.33 -10.28 1.65
CA ASP A 141 0.00 -9.00 2.32
C ASP A 141 1.18 -8.02 2.31
N LEU A 142 2.40 -8.51 2.20
CA LEU A 142 3.62 -7.69 2.15
C LEU A 142 3.98 -7.23 0.73
N ASN A 143 3.37 -7.82 -0.30
CA ASN A 143 3.62 -7.49 -1.70
C ASN A 143 2.68 -6.38 -2.20
N ILE A 144 3.03 -5.81 -3.35
CA ILE A 144 2.15 -4.89 -4.07
C ILE A 144 1.23 -5.73 -4.95
N PRO A 145 -0.10 -5.65 -4.76
CA PRO A 145 -1.02 -6.41 -5.59
C PRO A 145 -0.92 -5.99 -7.06
N ALA A 146 -0.97 -6.95 -7.98
CA ALA A 146 -1.14 -6.65 -9.40
C ALA A 146 -2.51 -6.00 -9.60
N ILE A 147 -2.53 -4.73 -10.01
CA ILE A 147 -3.76 -3.92 -10.09
C ILE A 147 -4.81 -4.58 -10.98
N ASP A 148 -4.39 -5.20 -12.07
CA ASP A 148 -5.30 -5.77 -13.05
C ASP A 148 -5.93 -7.11 -12.64
N ASP A 149 -5.47 -7.71 -11.56
CA ASP A 149 -6.01 -8.95 -11.00
C ASP A 149 -7.29 -8.73 -10.16
N PHE A 150 -7.68 -7.47 -9.93
CA PHE A 150 -8.80 -7.13 -9.05
C PHE A 150 -9.78 -6.16 -9.71
N ASP A 151 -11.03 -6.26 -9.27
CA ASP A 151 -12.06 -5.25 -9.44
C ASP A 151 -12.12 -4.34 -8.23
N TYR A 152 -12.36 -3.04 -8.49
CA TYR A 152 -12.38 -2.00 -7.49
C TYR A 152 -13.69 -1.23 -7.52
N ALA A 153 -14.33 -1.09 -6.35
CA ALA A 153 -15.55 -0.31 -6.20
C ALA A 153 -15.43 0.65 -5.01
N MET A 154 -15.63 1.95 -5.25
CA MET A 154 -15.71 2.93 -4.16
C MET A 154 -17.11 2.90 -3.56
N SER A 155 -17.22 2.54 -2.29
CA SER A 155 -18.52 2.42 -1.60
C SER A 155 -18.93 3.74 -0.93
N LYS A 156 -17.99 4.47 -0.35
CA LYS A 156 -18.22 5.74 0.36
C LYS A 156 -16.92 6.48 0.65
N GLN A 157 -17.06 7.66 1.25
CA GLN A 157 -15.98 8.37 1.92
C GLN A 157 -16.35 8.53 3.39
N GLU A 158 -15.41 8.31 4.30
CA GLU A 158 -15.63 8.51 5.73
C GLU A 158 -14.31 8.85 6.46
N PRO A 159 -14.37 9.49 7.62
CA PRO A 159 -13.17 9.76 8.42
C PRO A 159 -12.64 8.48 9.06
N PHE A 160 -11.31 8.31 9.05
CA PHE A 160 -10.60 7.29 9.82
C PHE A 160 -9.22 7.81 10.21
N GLY A 161 -8.84 7.63 11.48
CA GLY A 161 -7.52 8.04 11.98
C GLY A 161 -7.22 9.54 11.86
N GLY A 162 -8.26 10.39 11.88
CA GLY A 162 -8.15 11.85 11.72
C GLY A 162 -8.03 12.34 10.27
N GLU A 163 -8.18 11.45 9.29
CA GLU A 163 -8.10 11.76 7.86
C GLU A 163 -9.41 11.37 7.15
N THR A 164 -9.77 12.10 6.09
CA THR A 164 -10.84 11.66 5.19
C THR A 164 -10.31 10.54 4.29
N CYS A 165 -11.02 9.42 4.27
CA CYS A 165 -10.62 8.25 3.50
C CYS A 165 -11.66 7.91 2.42
N TYR A 166 -11.17 7.43 1.28
CA TYR A 166 -11.97 6.64 0.35
C TYR A 166 -12.12 5.23 0.90
N VAL A 167 -13.33 4.68 0.89
CA VAL A 167 -13.58 3.28 1.24
C VAL A 167 -13.76 2.50 -0.03
N ILE A 168 -12.82 1.58 -0.30
CA ILE A 168 -12.72 0.86 -1.56
C ILE A 168 -12.80 -0.65 -1.30
N ASP A 169 -13.79 -1.28 -1.91
CA ASP A 169 -13.88 -2.73 -1.99
C ASP A 169 -12.99 -3.24 -3.12
N VAL A 170 -12.23 -4.30 -2.85
CA VAL A 170 -11.27 -4.94 -3.75
C VAL A 170 -11.63 -6.42 -3.84
N THR A 171 -12.01 -6.87 -5.03
CA THR A 171 -12.46 -8.24 -5.27
C THR A 171 -11.57 -8.92 -6.30
N PRO A 172 -11.03 -10.12 -6.04
CA PRO A 172 -10.28 -10.87 -7.03
C PRO A 172 -11.12 -11.16 -8.28
N LYS A 173 -10.55 -10.96 -9.49
CA LYS A 173 -11.24 -11.22 -10.76
C LYS A 173 -11.38 -12.70 -11.09
N SER A 174 -10.57 -13.56 -10.47
CA SER A 174 -10.62 -15.00 -10.72
C SER A 174 -10.50 -15.79 -9.42
N LYS A 175 -10.94 -17.05 -9.50
CA LYS A 175 -10.78 -18.00 -8.40
C LYS A 175 -9.31 -18.25 -8.06
N ASP A 176 -8.45 -18.32 -9.07
CA ASP A 176 -7.01 -18.54 -8.89
C ASP A 176 -6.36 -17.39 -8.12
N VAL A 177 -6.74 -16.14 -8.42
CA VAL A 177 -6.29 -14.96 -7.68
C VAL A 177 -6.79 -15.02 -6.23
N ALA A 178 -8.07 -15.36 -6.01
CA ALA A 178 -8.63 -15.49 -4.66
C ALA A 178 -7.92 -16.59 -3.85
N GLU A 179 -7.58 -17.71 -4.48
CA GLU A 179 -6.83 -18.80 -3.84
C GLU A 179 -5.40 -18.41 -3.51
N SER A 180 -4.70 -17.75 -4.43
CA SER A 180 -3.34 -17.26 -4.22
C SER A 180 -3.26 -16.23 -3.11
N GLU A 181 -4.21 -15.29 -3.06
CA GLU A 181 -4.29 -14.23 -2.04
C GLU A 181 -4.80 -14.76 -0.68
N GLY A 182 -5.65 -15.79 -0.70
CA GLY A 182 -6.30 -16.35 0.49
C GLY A 182 -7.53 -15.58 0.97
N TYR A 183 -8.04 -14.64 0.16
CA TYR A 183 -9.16 -13.78 0.51
C TYR A 183 -10.20 -13.73 -0.61
N SER A 184 -11.50 -13.71 -0.25
CA SER A 184 -12.60 -13.50 -1.19
C SER A 184 -12.81 -12.02 -1.52
N LYS A 185 -12.52 -11.14 -0.56
CA LYS A 185 -12.66 -9.68 -0.68
C LYS A 185 -11.73 -8.98 0.32
N LYS A 186 -11.32 -7.76 -0.01
CA LYS A 186 -10.70 -6.80 0.91
C LYS A 186 -11.47 -5.49 0.85
N THR A 187 -11.53 -4.74 1.96
CA THR A 187 -12.07 -3.37 1.98
C THR A 187 -11.01 -2.46 2.58
N TYR A 188 -10.59 -1.44 1.86
CA TYR A 188 -9.55 -0.51 2.29
C TYR A 188 -10.09 0.89 2.57
N TRP A 189 -9.60 1.51 3.63
CA TRP A 189 -9.70 2.93 3.91
C TRP A 189 -8.42 3.59 3.44
N VAL A 190 -8.50 4.37 2.37
CA VAL A 190 -7.35 5.02 1.73
C VAL A 190 -7.42 6.52 1.99
N SER A 191 -6.39 7.08 2.64
CA SER A 191 -6.28 8.52 2.87
C SER A 191 -6.37 9.30 1.55
N LYS A 192 -7.23 10.31 1.48
CA LYS A 192 -7.39 11.18 0.29
C LYS A 192 -6.13 11.98 -0.02
N ASP A 193 -5.41 12.39 1.02
CA ASP A 193 -4.26 13.30 0.87
C ASP A 193 -2.95 12.54 0.62
N LYS A 194 -2.81 11.34 1.22
CA LYS A 194 -1.56 10.59 1.23
C LYS A 194 -1.59 9.35 0.32
N PHE A 195 -2.76 8.94 -0.18
CA PHE A 195 -2.94 7.69 -0.92
C PHE A 195 -2.28 6.50 -0.20
N THR A 196 -2.48 6.44 1.13
CA THR A 196 -1.95 5.39 2.00
C THR A 196 -3.12 4.63 2.61
N VAL A 197 -3.03 3.30 2.67
CA VAL A 197 -4.04 2.48 3.35
C VAL A 197 -3.92 2.74 4.85
N MET A 198 -4.99 3.23 5.45
CA MET A 198 -5.11 3.53 6.88
C MET A 198 -5.71 2.37 7.65
N ARG A 199 -6.61 1.62 7.00
CA ARG A 199 -7.29 0.45 7.53
C ARG A 199 -7.59 -0.54 6.41
N GLY A 200 -7.61 -1.82 6.71
CA GLY A 200 -8.04 -2.88 5.79
C GLY A 200 -8.87 -3.94 6.51
N LEU A 201 -9.95 -4.39 5.89
CA LEU A 201 -10.70 -5.57 6.30
C LEU A 201 -10.49 -6.65 5.26
N PHE A 202 -10.22 -7.86 5.71
CA PHE A 202 -9.92 -9.01 4.86
C PHE A 202 -10.92 -10.11 5.16
N TYR A 203 -11.57 -10.62 4.13
CA TYR A 203 -12.61 -11.64 4.24
C TYR A 203 -12.07 -12.99 3.75
N ASP A 204 -12.33 -14.05 4.51
CA ASP A 204 -11.97 -15.41 4.12
C ASP A 204 -12.73 -15.89 2.88
N LYS A 205 -12.47 -17.13 2.45
CA LYS A 205 -13.11 -17.70 1.27
C LYS A 205 -14.62 -17.89 1.40
N ASP A 206 -15.12 -17.94 2.64
CA ASP A 206 -16.55 -18.02 2.94
C ASP A 206 -17.21 -16.64 3.08
N GLY A 207 -16.45 -15.56 2.87
CA GLY A 207 -16.93 -14.17 2.99
C GLY A 207 -17.04 -13.68 4.43
N LYS A 208 -16.50 -14.39 5.41
CA LYS A 208 -16.48 -13.98 6.81
C LYS A 208 -15.26 -13.10 7.08
N LEU A 209 -15.42 -12.10 7.93
CA LEU A 209 -14.31 -11.25 8.36
C LEU A 209 -13.22 -12.09 9.04
N LEU A 210 -12.05 -12.11 8.42
CA LEU A 210 -10.88 -12.88 8.89
C LEU A 210 -9.89 -11.99 9.62
N LYS A 211 -9.47 -10.87 9.00
CA LYS A 211 -8.43 -10.01 9.56
C LYS A 211 -8.79 -8.53 9.42
N GLU A 212 -8.20 -7.73 10.29
CA GLU A 212 -8.22 -6.28 10.23
C GLU A 212 -6.79 -5.74 10.30
N LEU A 213 -6.43 -4.92 9.33
CA LEU A 213 -5.21 -4.13 9.29
C LEU A 213 -5.50 -2.72 9.80
N VAL A 214 -4.68 -2.21 10.68
CA VAL A 214 -4.63 -0.79 11.05
C VAL A 214 -3.20 -0.29 10.84
N THR A 215 -3.06 0.87 10.22
CA THR A 215 -1.76 1.51 10.04
C THR A 215 -1.71 2.83 10.77
N GLY A 216 -0.51 3.24 11.14
CA GLY A 216 -0.33 4.48 11.90
C GLY A 216 1.07 5.08 11.73
N ASN A 217 1.28 6.22 12.35
CA ASN A 217 2.56 6.92 12.31
C ASN A 217 3.07 7.12 10.87
N ILE A 218 2.19 7.66 9.99
CA ILE A 218 2.48 7.85 8.57
C ILE A 218 3.53 8.94 8.41
N LYS A 219 4.68 8.60 7.80
CA LYS A 219 5.78 9.55 7.55
C LYS A 219 5.95 9.80 6.05
N LEU A 220 6.26 11.06 5.74
CA LEU A 220 6.72 11.47 4.42
C LEU A 220 8.21 11.15 4.32
N LEU A 221 8.59 10.17 3.52
CA LEU A 221 9.98 9.73 3.37
C LEU A 221 10.67 10.34 2.14
N ASP A 222 9.93 10.54 1.05
CA ASP A 222 10.39 11.24 -0.14
C ASP A 222 9.46 12.43 -0.41
N ALA A 223 9.92 13.62 -0.02
CA ALA A 223 9.14 14.84 -0.17
C ALA A 223 8.96 15.26 -1.65
N LYS A 224 9.96 14.98 -2.49
CA LYS A 224 9.95 15.34 -3.91
C LYS A 224 8.81 14.62 -4.65
N ASN A 225 8.62 13.33 -4.36
CA ASN A 225 7.63 12.48 -5.02
C ASN A 225 6.39 12.22 -4.15
N LYS A 226 6.27 12.88 -2.99
CA LYS A 226 5.16 12.72 -2.02
C LYS A 226 4.95 11.24 -1.63
N ARG A 227 6.05 10.53 -1.29
CA ARG A 227 6.00 9.12 -0.89
C ARG A 227 5.83 9.00 0.62
N TYR A 228 4.75 8.37 1.02
CA TYR A 228 4.39 8.16 2.42
C TYR A 228 4.52 6.68 2.79
N ARG A 229 4.92 6.41 4.03
CA ARG A 229 4.99 5.05 4.58
C ARG A 229 4.41 5.02 5.99
N PRO A 230 3.57 4.04 6.32
CA PRO A 230 3.23 3.76 7.70
C PRO A 230 4.46 3.20 8.43
N MET A 231 4.74 3.74 9.61
CA MET A 231 5.79 3.24 10.48
C MET A 231 5.26 2.18 11.46
N HIS A 232 3.94 2.12 11.62
CA HIS A 232 3.22 1.15 12.42
C HIS A 232 2.19 0.43 11.55
N MET A 233 2.20 -0.90 11.58
CA MET A 233 1.19 -1.75 10.95
C MET A 233 0.78 -2.84 11.92
N GLU A 234 -0.50 -2.96 12.20
CA GLU A 234 -1.07 -3.99 13.07
C GLU A 234 -2.09 -4.82 12.28
N MET A 235 -1.92 -6.13 12.28
CA MET A 235 -2.86 -7.09 11.73
C MET A 235 -3.47 -7.92 12.84
N ILE A 236 -4.79 -7.89 12.95
CA ILE A 236 -5.56 -8.62 13.96
C ILE A 236 -6.42 -9.67 13.28
N ASN A 237 -6.28 -10.93 13.66
CA ASN A 237 -7.16 -12.00 13.24
C ASN A 237 -8.46 -11.94 14.08
N LYS A 238 -9.57 -11.67 13.42
CA LYS A 238 -10.87 -11.44 14.07
C LYS A 238 -11.58 -12.74 14.46
N GLN A 239 -11.10 -13.88 13.96
CA GLN A 239 -11.70 -15.19 14.23
C GLN A 239 -11.03 -15.87 15.43
N ASN A 240 -9.74 -15.62 15.70
CA ASN A 240 -9.00 -16.27 16.79
C ASN A 240 -8.32 -15.28 17.76
N GLY A 241 -8.35 -13.98 17.48
CA GLY A 241 -7.79 -12.94 18.35
C GLY A 241 -6.25 -12.83 18.35
N ARG A 242 -5.55 -13.58 17.48
CA ARG A 242 -4.12 -13.43 17.27
C ARG A 242 -3.83 -12.08 16.62
N ARG A 243 -2.65 -11.54 16.88
CA ARG A 243 -2.27 -10.25 16.29
C ARG A 243 -0.78 -10.19 16.00
N SER A 244 -0.41 -9.36 15.04
CA SER A 244 0.98 -9.09 14.70
C SER A 244 1.17 -7.61 14.43
N VAL A 245 2.27 -7.07 14.94
CA VAL A 245 2.62 -5.66 14.79
C VAL A 245 3.98 -5.56 14.12
N PHE A 246 4.09 -4.66 13.14
CA PHE A 246 5.35 -4.24 12.54
C PHE A 246 5.58 -2.76 12.87
N ASP A 247 6.57 -2.51 13.72
CA ASP A 247 7.03 -1.17 14.08
C ASP A 247 8.35 -0.87 13.38
N SER A 248 8.32 0.04 12.43
CA SER A 248 9.51 0.47 11.68
C SER A 248 10.19 1.64 12.38
N SER A 249 11.45 1.48 12.65
CA SER A 249 12.32 2.52 13.21
C SER A 249 13.52 2.75 12.30
N LYS A 250 14.22 3.86 12.50
CA LYS A 250 15.45 4.20 11.73
C LYS A 250 15.24 4.07 10.22
N VAL A 251 14.05 4.42 9.73
CA VAL A 251 13.76 4.35 8.30
C VAL A 251 14.50 5.48 7.59
N THR A 252 15.32 5.10 6.61
CA THR A 252 16.11 6.03 5.80
C THR A 252 15.70 5.87 4.34
N PHE A 253 15.39 6.99 3.67
CA PHE A 253 15.33 7.03 2.22
C PHE A 253 16.76 6.94 1.68
N ALA A 254 17.06 5.88 0.96
CA ALA A 254 18.42 5.52 0.56
C ALA A 254 18.47 5.03 -0.89
N PRO A 255 18.40 5.94 -1.89
CA PRO A 255 18.50 5.56 -3.31
C PRO A 255 19.82 4.84 -3.66
N SER A 256 20.85 5.06 -2.85
CA SER A 256 22.17 4.42 -2.98
C SER A 256 22.27 3.03 -2.35
N THR A 257 21.15 2.45 -1.88
CA THR A 257 21.12 1.06 -1.37
C THR A 257 21.79 0.11 -2.36
N LYS A 258 22.70 -0.74 -1.85
CA LYS A 258 23.56 -1.57 -2.67
C LYS A 258 22.80 -2.67 -3.38
N ASP A 259 23.06 -2.86 -4.68
CA ASP A 259 22.42 -3.91 -5.49
C ASP A 259 22.77 -5.32 -5.02
N GLU A 260 23.94 -5.50 -4.42
CA GLU A 260 24.38 -6.79 -3.88
C GLU A 260 23.41 -7.37 -2.83
N TYR A 261 22.67 -6.52 -2.10
CA TYR A 261 21.70 -6.96 -1.09
C TYR A 261 20.58 -7.79 -1.69
N PHE A 262 20.27 -7.58 -2.98
CA PHE A 262 19.13 -8.20 -3.65
C PHE A 262 19.55 -9.38 -4.53
N THR A 263 20.44 -10.23 -4.01
CA THR A 263 20.91 -11.45 -4.67
C THR A 263 20.70 -12.65 -3.77
N THR A 264 20.49 -13.83 -4.36
CA THR A 264 20.40 -15.10 -3.61
C THR A 264 21.70 -15.41 -2.87
N ALA A 265 22.85 -15.03 -3.45
CA ALA A 265 24.14 -15.18 -2.79
C ALA A 265 24.25 -14.32 -1.50
N TYR A 266 23.67 -13.10 -1.51
CA TYR A 266 23.62 -12.26 -0.31
C TYR A 266 22.63 -12.77 0.72
N LEU A 267 21.53 -13.38 0.26
CA LEU A 267 20.51 -14.00 1.12
C LEU A 267 21.13 -15.02 2.08
N GLU A 268 22.12 -15.78 1.61
CA GLU A 268 22.79 -16.87 2.34
C GLU A 268 23.95 -16.39 3.24
N ARG A 269 24.33 -15.13 3.19
CA ARG A 269 25.34 -14.57 4.09
C ARG A 269 24.75 -14.43 5.49
N SER A 270 25.35 -15.08 6.45
CA SER A 270 25.09 -14.96 7.90
C SER A 270 25.67 -13.68 8.48
#